data_1f0e6f3c735a6cda8599f44657a815ad
#
_entry.id   1f0e6f3c735a6cda8599f44657a815ad
#
_cell.length_a   1.000
_cell.length_b   1.000
_cell.length_c   1.000
_cell.angle_alpha   90.00
_cell.angle_beta   90.00
_cell.angle_gamma   90.00
#
_symmetry.space_group_name_H-M   'P 1'
#
loop_
_entity.id
_entity.type
_entity.pdbx_description
1 polymer ?
#
loop_
_entity_poly.entity_id
_entity_poly.type
_entity_poly.pdbx_seq_one_letter_code
_entity_poly.pdbx_strand_id
1 'polypeptide(L)'
;AGITNSVEDIMIARNILLSKDTGAHLHLCHCSTKNSVIMVKYAKLEHIPVSAEVCPHHFTLTSDDMVEGDTNYKMNPPLRRKEDVEALKKGLSDGTMEVISTDHAPHTADEKNSSMVKAPFGIVGMETAAALTYTELVLGGYLTPMQMVEKMSYNPAQILHLKKGTLEEGRMADVMLFDPECTYAIDKNKFWSKAKNTPFHGRKVTGKEMMTICAVSYTHLRAHETTLHLV
;
A
#
# COMPACT_ATOMS: atom_id res chain seq x y z
N ALA A 1 -26.31 -3.71 1.03
CA ALA A 1 -25.78 -2.42 0.58
C ALA A 1 -24.54 -2.11 1.40
N GLY A 2 -23.43 -1.92 0.73
CA GLY A 2 -22.15 -1.59 1.36
C GLY A 2 -21.99 -0.09 1.60
N ILE A 3 -20.81 0.32 2.05
CA ILE A 3 -20.41 1.73 2.20
C ILE A 3 -20.25 2.32 0.80
N THR A 4 -21.10 3.32 0.45
CA THR A 4 -21.07 3.94 -0.88
C THR A 4 -19.83 4.83 -1.07
N ASN A 5 -19.46 5.10 -2.34
CA ASN A 5 -18.36 6.03 -2.65
C ASN A 5 -18.59 7.40 -2.00
N SER A 6 -19.83 7.88 -1.99
CA SER A 6 -20.18 9.20 -1.44
C SER A 6 -19.81 9.38 0.04
N VAL A 7 -19.76 8.29 0.82
CA VAL A 7 -19.35 8.38 2.24
C VAL A 7 -17.88 8.80 2.34
N GLU A 8 -17.02 8.21 1.54
CA GLU A 8 -15.61 8.59 1.46
C GLU A 8 -15.45 9.98 0.82
N ASP A 9 -16.11 10.21 -0.31
CA ASP A 9 -15.98 11.43 -1.09
C ASP A 9 -16.33 12.69 -0.27
N ILE A 10 -17.42 12.65 0.51
CA ILE A 10 -17.85 13.77 1.37
C ILE A 10 -16.79 14.05 2.45
N MET A 11 -16.21 13.01 3.06
CA MET A 11 -15.21 13.18 4.09
C MET A 11 -13.91 13.77 3.53
N ILE A 12 -13.50 13.34 2.35
CA ILE A 12 -12.34 13.88 1.64
C ILE A 12 -12.56 15.34 1.28
N ALA A 13 -13.71 15.68 0.67
CA ALA A 13 -14.04 17.05 0.30
C ALA A 13 -14.03 17.98 1.52
N ARG A 14 -14.67 17.57 2.62
CA ARG A 14 -14.67 18.30 3.89
C ARG A 14 -13.24 18.56 4.39
N ASN A 15 -12.42 17.52 4.43
CA ASN A 15 -11.08 17.61 5.00
C ASN A 15 -10.15 18.47 4.11
N ILE A 16 -10.30 18.44 2.78
CA ILE A 16 -9.58 19.33 1.86
C ILE A 16 -9.96 20.80 2.12
N LEU A 17 -11.24 21.10 2.30
CA LEU A 17 -11.68 22.46 2.63
C LEU A 17 -11.12 22.94 3.97
N LEU A 18 -11.11 22.08 5.00
CA LEU A 18 -10.50 22.40 6.28
C LEU A 18 -8.99 22.65 6.16
N SER A 19 -8.27 21.83 5.37
CA SER A 19 -6.85 22.05 5.07
C SER A 19 -6.63 23.39 4.37
N LYS A 20 -7.49 23.75 3.40
CA LYS A 20 -7.44 25.04 2.70
C LYS A 20 -7.60 26.21 3.67
N ASP A 21 -8.57 26.13 4.58
CA ASP A 21 -8.89 27.22 5.51
C ASP A 21 -7.83 27.38 6.61
N THR A 22 -7.24 26.29 7.06
CA THR A 22 -6.30 26.29 8.19
C THR A 22 -4.82 26.34 7.78
N GLY A 23 -4.51 25.97 6.54
CA GLY A 23 -3.13 25.76 6.07
C GLY A 23 -2.47 24.50 6.64
N ALA A 24 -3.19 23.67 7.39
CA ALA A 24 -2.67 22.44 7.94
C ALA A 24 -2.44 21.39 6.84
N HIS A 25 -1.28 20.71 6.87
CA HIS A 25 -1.02 19.59 5.96
C HIS A 25 -1.97 18.43 6.24
N LEU A 26 -2.68 17.99 5.21
CA LEU A 26 -3.62 16.87 5.25
C LEU A 26 -3.01 15.67 4.54
N HIS A 27 -2.94 14.52 5.21
CA HIS A 27 -2.68 13.24 4.55
C HIS A 27 -3.95 12.40 4.52
N LEU A 28 -4.40 12.02 3.32
CA LEU A 28 -5.60 11.22 3.09
C LEU A 28 -5.20 9.74 3.03
N CYS A 29 -5.56 8.99 4.07
CA CYS A 29 -5.29 7.56 4.16
C CYS A 29 -6.22 6.76 3.25
N HIS A 30 -5.71 5.62 2.72
CA HIS A 30 -6.44 4.53 2.03
C HIS A 30 -7.54 5.01 1.06
N CYS A 31 -7.25 5.98 0.19
CA CYS A 31 -8.21 6.43 -0.82
C CYS A 31 -8.63 5.29 -1.75
N SER A 32 -9.93 5.16 -2.02
CA SER A 32 -10.48 4.05 -2.80
C SER A 32 -11.35 4.45 -3.99
N THR A 33 -11.72 5.72 -4.14
CA THR A 33 -12.67 6.16 -5.17
C THR A 33 -12.01 6.96 -6.28
N LYS A 34 -12.61 6.96 -7.47
CA LYS A 34 -12.26 7.86 -8.58
C LYS A 34 -12.39 9.33 -8.17
N ASN A 35 -13.41 9.66 -7.39
CA ASN A 35 -13.63 11.03 -6.95
C ASN A 35 -12.54 11.49 -5.97
N SER A 36 -12.01 10.60 -5.13
CA SER A 36 -10.88 10.93 -4.25
C SER A 36 -9.67 11.40 -5.07
N VAL A 37 -9.34 10.70 -6.17
CA VAL A 37 -8.25 11.09 -7.08
C VAL A 37 -8.51 12.47 -7.70
N ILE A 38 -9.74 12.72 -8.17
CA ILE A 38 -10.11 14.00 -8.78
C ILE A 38 -9.97 15.14 -7.75
N MET A 39 -10.47 14.95 -6.53
CA MET A 39 -10.40 15.95 -5.47
C MET A 39 -8.98 16.24 -5.02
N VAL A 40 -8.13 15.22 -4.87
CA VAL A 40 -6.72 15.38 -4.55
C VAL A 40 -6.00 16.15 -5.66
N LYS A 41 -6.25 15.79 -6.92
CA LYS A 41 -5.67 16.51 -8.07
C LYS A 41 -6.06 17.99 -8.08
N TYR A 42 -7.32 18.30 -7.84
CA TYR A 42 -7.81 19.67 -7.72
C TYR A 42 -7.15 20.41 -6.54
N ALA A 43 -7.08 19.77 -5.37
CA ALA A 43 -6.46 20.37 -4.19
C ALA A 43 -4.98 20.74 -4.46
N LYS A 44 -4.23 19.89 -5.16
CA LYS A 44 -2.84 20.17 -5.54
C LYS A 44 -2.72 21.32 -6.54
N LEU A 45 -3.63 21.42 -7.53
CA LEU A 45 -3.67 22.55 -8.46
C LEU A 45 -3.95 23.88 -7.74
N GLU A 46 -4.75 23.85 -6.70
CA GLU A 46 -5.03 25.00 -5.83
C GLU A 46 -3.96 25.24 -4.75
N HIS A 47 -2.84 24.50 -4.79
CA HIS A 47 -1.75 24.58 -3.79
C HIS A 47 -2.19 24.33 -2.34
N ILE A 48 -3.27 23.57 -2.15
CA ILE A 48 -3.69 23.13 -0.81
C ILE A 48 -2.71 22.05 -0.34
N PRO A 49 -2.20 22.10 0.91
CA PRO A 49 -1.20 21.17 1.39
C PRO A 49 -1.79 19.78 1.67
N VAL A 50 -2.00 19.00 0.61
CA VAL A 50 -2.61 17.66 0.66
C VAL A 50 -1.68 16.62 0.06
N SER A 51 -1.56 15.49 0.75
CA SER A 51 -0.99 14.25 0.23
C SER A 51 -1.99 13.10 0.38
N ALA A 52 -1.82 12.02 -0.38
CA ALA A 52 -2.77 10.91 -0.38
C ALA A 52 -2.10 9.57 -0.66
N GLU A 53 -2.71 8.50 -0.13
CA GLU A 53 -2.24 7.14 -0.31
C GLU A 53 -3.31 6.20 -0.88
N VAL A 54 -2.84 5.11 -1.49
CA VAL A 54 -3.67 4.01 -2.00
C VAL A 54 -3.13 2.69 -1.46
N CYS A 55 -4.03 1.77 -1.10
CA CYS A 55 -3.63 0.43 -0.64
C CYS A 55 -3.59 -0.58 -1.79
N PRO A 56 -2.70 -1.60 -1.73
CA PRO A 56 -2.58 -2.62 -2.77
C PRO A 56 -3.90 -3.31 -3.11
N HIS A 57 -4.73 -3.60 -2.13
CA HIS A 57 -6.03 -4.23 -2.37
C HIS A 57 -7.00 -3.34 -3.17
N HIS A 58 -6.90 -2.00 -3.06
CA HIS A 58 -7.75 -1.07 -3.79
C HIS A 58 -7.35 -0.87 -5.25
N PHE A 59 -6.10 -1.15 -5.65
CA PHE A 59 -5.72 -1.14 -7.05
C PHE A 59 -5.58 -2.54 -7.68
N THR A 60 -5.75 -3.61 -6.87
CA THR A 60 -5.64 -5.00 -7.33
C THR A 60 -7.00 -5.67 -7.51
N LEU A 61 -7.95 -5.39 -6.61
CA LEU A 61 -9.25 -6.04 -6.55
C LEU A 61 -10.38 -5.06 -6.83
N THR A 62 -11.43 -5.60 -7.41
CA THR A 62 -12.71 -4.90 -7.62
C THR A 62 -13.81 -5.50 -6.74
N SER A 63 -14.96 -4.84 -6.67
CA SER A 63 -16.15 -5.41 -6.04
C SER A 63 -16.62 -6.71 -6.70
N ASP A 64 -16.28 -6.94 -7.96
CA ASP A 64 -16.68 -8.12 -8.72
C ASP A 64 -15.81 -9.36 -8.38
N ASP A 65 -14.66 -9.16 -7.76
CA ASP A 65 -13.79 -10.23 -7.27
C ASP A 65 -14.23 -10.81 -5.92
N MET A 66 -15.21 -10.19 -5.28
CA MET A 66 -15.66 -10.61 -3.95
C MET A 66 -16.32 -11.98 -3.99
N VAL A 67 -15.87 -12.88 -3.11
CA VAL A 67 -16.50 -14.19 -2.91
C VAL A 67 -17.56 -14.07 -1.82
N GLU A 68 -18.79 -14.50 -2.14
CA GLU A 68 -19.90 -14.43 -1.19
C GLU A 68 -19.59 -15.21 0.09
N GLY A 69 -19.76 -14.57 1.24
CA GLY A 69 -19.50 -15.15 2.54
C GLY A 69 -18.03 -15.14 2.99
N ASP A 70 -17.07 -14.84 2.11
CA ASP A 70 -15.66 -14.73 2.50
C ASP A 70 -15.36 -13.35 3.09
N THR A 71 -15.21 -13.32 4.42
CA THR A 71 -14.94 -12.10 5.17
C THR A 71 -13.53 -11.52 4.94
N ASN A 72 -12.63 -12.24 4.26
CA ASN A 72 -11.35 -11.69 3.84
C ASN A 72 -11.49 -10.60 2.77
N TYR A 73 -12.66 -10.49 2.12
CA TYR A 73 -12.99 -9.35 1.24
C TYR A 73 -13.63 -8.17 1.98
N LYS A 74 -13.76 -8.24 3.32
CA LYS A 74 -14.30 -7.15 4.12
C LYS A 74 -13.18 -6.24 4.63
N MET A 75 -13.02 -5.08 4.01
CA MET A 75 -12.12 -3.99 4.42
C MET A 75 -12.86 -2.65 4.39
N ASN A 76 -12.29 -1.61 4.97
CA ASN A 76 -12.80 -0.26 4.94
C ASN A 76 -11.67 0.74 4.64
N PRO A 77 -11.77 1.48 3.52
CA PRO A 77 -12.84 1.49 2.52
C PRO A 77 -13.05 0.14 1.84
N PRO A 78 -14.29 -0.14 1.37
CA PRO A 78 -14.58 -1.40 0.67
C PRO A 78 -13.99 -1.39 -0.73
N LEU A 79 -13.87 -2.58 -1.32
CA LEU A 79 -13.50 -2.73 -2.73
C LEU A 79 -14.52 -2.01 -3.62
N ARG A 80 -14.01 -1.35 -4.65
CA ARG A 80 -14.78 -0.51 -5.56
C ARG A 80 -14.92 -1.15 -6.94
N ARG A 81 -15.57 -0.45 -7.84
CA ARG A 81 -15.73 -0.87 -9.24
C ARG A 81 -14.44 -0.66 -10.02
N LYS A 82 -14.36 -1.32 -11.17
CA LYS A 82 -13.21 -1.24 -12.07
C LYS A 82 -12.82 0.19 -12.43
N GLU A 83 -13.79 1.09 -12.60
CA GLU A 83 -13.53 2.50 -12.91
C GLU A 83 -12.79 3.24 -11.79
N ASP A 84 -13.05 2.90 -10.52
CA ASP A 84 -12.33 3.43 -9.37
C ASP A 84 -10.89 2.90 -9.34
N VAL A 85 -10.73 1.59 -9.52
CA VAL A 85 -9.42 0.92 -9.58
C VAL A 85 -8.53 1.55 -10.66
N GLU A 86 -9.06 1.75 -11.86
CA GLU A 86 -8.33 2.38 -12.96
C GLU A 86 -7.96 3.84 -12.66
N ALA A 87 -8.83 4.58 -11.99
CA ALA A 87 -8.54 5.95 -11.58
C ALA A 87 -7.41 6.00 -10.54
N LEU A 88 -7.40 5.08 -9.58
CA LEU A 88 -6.32 4.96 -8.58
C LEU A 88 -4.98 4.63 -9.24
N LYS A 89 -4.94 3.65 -10.16
CA LYS A 89 -3.72 3.29 -10.91
C LYS A 89 -3.17 4.50 -11.68
N LYS A 90 -4.04 5.25 -12.36
CA LYS A 90 -3.67 6.48 -13.09
C LYS A 90 -3.20 7.59 -12.15
N GLY A 91 -3.88 7.77 -11.01
CA GLY A 91 -3.49 8.74 -10.00
C GLY A 91 -2.13 8.44 -9.37
N LEU A 92 -1.80 7.16 -9.21
CA LEU A 92 -0.45 6.74 -8.81
C LEU A 92 0.57 7.02 -9.93
N SER A 93 0.22 6.75 -11.19
CA SER A 93 1.10 6.94 -12.33
C SER A 93 1.43 8.42 -12.60
N ASP A 94 0.43 9.31 -12.52
CA ASP A 94 0.60 10.74 -12.80
C ASP A 94 1.07 11.57 -11.58
N GLY A 95 1.30 10.95 -10.43
CA GLY A 95 1.79 11.60 -9.21
C GLY A 95 0.71 12.30 -8.39
N THR A 96 -0.56 12.21 -8.78
CA THR A 96 -1.68 12.71 -7.97
C THR A 96 -1.73 12.02 -6.61
N MET A 97 -1.57 10.69 -6.60
CA MET A 97 -1.44 9.87 -5.39
C MET A 97 0.04 9.57 -5.14
N GLU A 98 0.56 9.96 -3.97
CA GLU A 98 2.00 9.92 -3.71
C GLU A 98 2.47 8.66 -3.03
N VAL A 99 1.61 7.99 -2.29
CA VAL A 99 1.99 6.92 -1.37
C VAL A 99 1.22 5.64 -1.68
N ILE A 100 1.90 4.53 -1.52
CA ILE A 100 1.32 3.20 -1.44
C ILE A 100 1.53 2.69 -0.02
N SER A 101 0.45 2.49 0.73
CA SER A 101 0.46 1.98 2.10
C SER A 101 -0.32 0.68 2.20
N THR A 102 -0.12 -0.09 3.25
CA THR A 102 -0.64 -1.45 3.34
C THR A 102 -2.02 -1.56 3.98
N ASP A 103 -2.37 -0.63 4.83
CA ASP A 103 -3.53 -0.75 5.74
C ASP A 103 -3.57 -2.12 6.43
N HIS A 104 -2.40 -2.56 6.94
CA HIS A 104 -2.23 -3.88 7.54
C HIS A 104 -3.06 -4.02 8.81
N ALA A 105 -4.13 -4.84 8.74
CA ALA A 105 -5.08 -5.05 9.81
C ALA A 105 -5.21 -6.54 10.15
N PRO A 106 -4.36 -7.08 11.02
CA PRO A 106 -4.38 -8.49 11.41
C PRO A 106 -5.57 -8.79 12.33
N HIS A 107 -6.30 -9.85 11.98
CA HIS A 107 -7.41 -10.39 12.76
C HIS A 107 -7.24 -11.90 12.95
N THR A 108 -7.76 -12.42 14.03
CA THR A 108 -7.77 -13.87 14.29
C THR A 108 -8.69 -14.61 13.34
N ALA A 109 -8.48 -15.92 13.17
CA ALA A 109 -9.37 -16.76 12.38
C ALA A 109 -10.80 -16.75 12.92
N ASP A 110 -10.96 -16.77 14.25
CA ASP A 110 -12.27 -16.76 14.89
C ASP A 110 -13.04 -15.47 14.63
N GLU A 111 -12.36 -14.32 14.67
CA GLU A 111 -12.96 -13.02 14.33
C GLU A 111 -13.42 -12.98 12.86
N LYS A 112 -12.62 -13.50 11.95
CA LYS A 112 -12.95 -13.52 10.50
C LYS A 112 -13.94 -14.64 10.15
N ASN A 113 -14.01 -15.75 10.91
CA ASN A 113 -14.98 -16.84 10.73
C ASN A 113 -16.39 -16.50 11.25
N SER A 114 -16.82 -15.28 11.07
CA SER A 114 -18.15 -14.78 11.45
C SER A 114 -18.93 -14.34 10.23
N SER A 115 -20.17 -13.89 10.40
CA SER A 115 -20.94 -13.38 9.27
C SER A 115 -20.31 -12.10 8.71
N MET A 116 -20.54 -11.81 7.42
CA MET A 116 -20.06 -10.58 6.77
C MET A 116 -20.49 -9.31 7.53
N VAL A 117 -21.57 -9.32 8.27
CA VAL A 117 -22.03 -8.20 9.10
C VAL A 117 -21.15 -8.04 10.35
N LYS A 118 -20.83 -9.14 11.03
CA LYS A 118 -20.14 -9.14 12.33
C LYS A 118 -18.61 -9.12 12.22
N ALA A 119 -18.05 -9.70 11.15
CA ALA A 119 -16.61 -9.77 10.95
C ALA A 119 -15.98 -8.37 11.00
N PRO A 120 -14.80 -8.21 11.61
CA PRO A 120 -14.06 -6.95 11.60
C PRO A 120 -13.60 -6.60 10.19
N PHE A 121 -13.43 -5.30 9.93
CA PHE A 121 -12.83 -4.80 8.70
C PHE A 121 -11.32 -4.99 8.71
N GLY A 122 -10.75 -5.30 7.56
CA GLY A 122 -9.31 -5.30 7.33
C GLY A 122 -8.73 -6.65 6.94
N ILE A 123 -7.55 -6.58 6.34
CA ILE A 123 -6.74 -7.70 5.88
C ILE A 123 -5.27 -7.48 6.23
N VAL A 124 -4.48 -8.56 6.26
CA VAL A 124 -3.02 -8.41 6.34
C VAL A 124 -2.47 -7.95 4.99
N GLY A 125 -1.53 -7.01 4.99
CA GLY A 125 -1.03 -6.39 3.77
C GLY A 125 0.50 -6.30 3.66
N MET A 126 1.25 -6.32 4.78
CA MET A 126 2.70 -6.06 4.75
C MET A 126 3.47 -7.03 3.84
N GLU A 127 3.19 -8.32 3.93
CA GLU A 127 3.94 -9.36 3.21
C GLU A 127 3.50 -9.56 1.76
N THR A 128 2.48 -8.84 1.31
CA THR A 128 1.95 -8.93 -0.06
C THR A 128 2.11 -7.63 -0.84
N ALA A 129 2.34 -6.52 -0.15
CA ALA A 129 2.28 -5.18 -0.74
C ALA A 129 3.29 -4.99 -1.88
N ALA A 130 4.56 -5.34 -1.69
CA ALA A 130 5.59 -5.13 -2.71
C ALA A 130 5.33 -5.99 -3.95
N ALA A 131 5.01 -7.27 -3.77
CA ALA A 131 4.74 -8.18 -4.88
C ALA A 131 3.47 -7.79 -5.66
N LEU A 132 2.39 -7.40 -4.97
CA LEU A 132 1.18 -6.90 -5.61
C LEU A 132 1.46 -5.59 -6.37
N THR A 133 2.17 -4.65 -5.75
CA THR A 133 2.52 -3.38 -6.39
C THR A 133 3.37 -3.60 -7.64
N TYR A 134 4.39 -4.45 -7.55
CA TYR A 134 5.23 -4.76 -8.70
C TYR A 134 4.43 -5.41 -9.82
N THR A 135 3.61 -6.42 -9.50
CA THR A 135 2.78 -7.14 -10.48
C THR A 135 1.75 -6.23 -11.15
N GLU A 136 0.99 -5.48 -10.36
CA GLU A 136 -0.15 -4.73 -10.86
C GLU A 136 0.24 -3.39 -11.49
N LEU A 137 1.27 -2.73 -10.96
CA LEU A 137 1.61 -1.38 -11.38
C LEU A 137 2.89 -1.32 -12.21
N VAL A 138 3.94 -2.08 -11.86
CA VAL A 138 5.18 -2.04 -12.64
C VAL A 138 5.05 -2.90 -13.88
N LEU A 139 4.71 -4.18 -13.76
CA LEU A 139 4.48 -5.04 -14.93
C LEU A 139 3.22 -4.62 -15.71
N GLY A 140 2.26 -4.00 -15.04
CA GLY A 140 1.08 -3.38 -15.66
C GLY A 140 1.37 -2.09 -16.46
N GLY A 141 2.59 -1.56 -16.40
CA GLY A 141 3.03 -0.38 -17.16
C GLY A 141 2.55 0.96 -16.59
N TYR A 142 2.06 1.00 -15.35
CA TYR A 142 1.65 2.26 -14.68
C TYR A 142 2.82 2.95 -13.98
N LEU A 143 3.78 2.20 -13.44
CA LEU A 143 4.94 2.72 -12.72
C LEU A 143 6.23 2.10 -13.25
N THR A 144 7.33 2.83 -13.13
CA THR A 144 8.67 2.24 -13.20
C THR A 144 9.02 1.62 -11.82
N PRO A 145 10.02 0.71 -11.75
CA PRO A 145 10.50 0.19 -10.47
C PRO A 145 10.93 1.30 -9.50
N MET A 146 11.56 2.36 -9.99
CA MET A 146 11.99 3.50 -9.17
C MET A 146 10.80 4.27 -8.60
N GLN A 147 9.75 4.50 -9.39
CA GLN A 147 8.51 5.13 -8.92
C GLN A 147 7.79 4.28 -7.87
N MET A 148 7.85 2.94 -7.97
CA MET A 148 7.35 2.06 -6.92
C MET A 148 8.09 2.30 -5.60
N VAL A 149 9.43 2.32 -5.63
CA VAL A 149 10.25 2.59 -4.43
C VAL A 149 9.97 3.98 -3.88
N GLU A 150 9.85 4.97 -4.74
CA GLU A 150 9.50 6.34 -4.35
C GLU A 150 8.19 6.39 -3.56
N LYS A 151 7.13 5.71 -4.04
CA LYS A 151 5.81 5.71 -3.42
C LYS A 151 5.71 4.83 -2.18
N MET A 152 6.51 3.78 -2.06
CA MET A 152 6.47 2.86 -0.91
C MET A 152 7.50 3.20 0.18
N SER A 153 8.51 4.03 -0.11
CA SER A 153 9.61 4.30 0.81
C SER A 153 9.94 5.78 0.93
N TYR A 154 10.36 6.44 -0.16
CA TYR A 154 10.82 7.82 -0.11
C TYR A 154 9.71 8.80 0.28
N ASN A 155 8.60 8.81 -0.45
CA ASN A 155 7.50 9.75 -0.20
C ASN A 155 6.89 9.59 1.21
N PRO A 156 6.59 8.39 1.72
CA PRO A 156 6.15 8.22 3.10
C PRO A 156 7.15 8.80 4.11
N ALA A 157 8.45 8.57 3.91
CA ALA A 157 9.47 9.10 4.80
C ALA A 157 9.50 10.64 4.79
N GLN A 158 9.33 11.28 3.62
CA GLN A 158 9.25 12.75 3.51
C GLN A 158 8.00 13.31 4.21
N ILE A 159 6.84 12.71 3.97
CA ILE A 159 5.57 13.14 4.58
C ILE A 159 5.61 13.03 6.11
N LEU A 160 6.24 11.98 6.63
CA LEU A 160 6.41 11.75 8.06
C LEU A 160 7.64 12.43 8.67
N HIS A 161 8.40 13.21 7.88
CA HIS A 161 9.64 13.87 8.28
C HIS A 161 10.68 12.91 8.88
N LEU A 162 10.76 11.69 8.35
CA LEU A 162 11.73 10.67 8.77
C LEU A 162 13.02 10.80 7.96
N LYS A 163 14.17 10.63 8.63
CA LYS A 163 15.48 10.58 7.98
C LYS A 163 15.75 9.17 7.38
N LYS A 164 14.82 8.68 6.55
CA LYS A 164 14.80 7.35 5.93
C LYS A 164 14.40 7.44 4.46
N GLY A 165 14.38 6.31 3.78
CA GLY A 165 13.93 6.20 2.38
C GLY A 165 14.97 6.62 1.35
N THR A 166 16.26 6.79 1.74
CA THR A 166 17.38 7.10 0.84
C THR A 166 18.57 6.19 1.14
N LEU A 167 19.43 6.02 0.12
CA LEU A 167 20.72 5.29 0.23
C LEU A 167 21.91 6.25 0.31
N GLU A 168 21.72 7.47 0.80
CA GLU A 168 22.76 8.47 0.98
C GLU A 168 23.81 8.01 2.00
N GLU A 169 25.08 8.36 1.76
CA GLU A 169 26.17 8.11 2.70
C GLU A 169 25.90 8.78 4.06
N GLY A 170 26.22 8.06 5.14
CA GLY A 170 26.00 8.51 6.50
C GLY A 170 24.57 8.32 7.03
N ARG A 171 23.67 7.79 6.21
CA ARG A 171 22.33 7.39 6.67
C ARG A 171 22.35 6.00 7.28
N MET A 172 21.35 5.72 8.11
CA MET A 172 21.12 4.37 8.63
C MET A 172 20.81 3.42 7.46
N ALA A 173 21.47 2.27 7.43
CA ALA A 173 21.26 1.27 6.38
C ALA A 173 19.96 0.51 6.64
N ASP A 174 18.88 1.00 6.06
CA ASP A 174 17.60 0.30 5.92
C ASP A 174 17.48 -0.08 4.43
N VAL A 175 17.84 -1.31 4.08
CA VAL A 175 17.98 -1.75 2.68
C VAL A 175 17.19 -3.03 2.47
N MET A 176 16.43 -3.10 1.39
CA MET A 176 15.74 -4.31 0.94
C MET A 176 16.34 -4.76 -0.38
N LEU A 177 16.64 -6.06 -0.50
CA LEU A 177 16.97 -6.72 -1.76
C LEU A 177 15.70 -7.32 -2.35
N PHE A 178 15.40 -6.97 -3.58
CA PHE A 178 14.19 -7.38 -4.28
C PHE A 178 14.54 -8.11 -5.57
N ASP A 179 13.99 -9.31 -5.77
CA ASP A 179 14.11 -10.07 -7.01
C ASP A 179 12.89 -9.78 -7.91
N PRO A 180 13.05 -9.02 -9.00
CA PRO A 180 11.97 -8.66 -9.89
C PRO A 180 11.49 -9.80 -10.79
N GLU A 181 12.23 -10.91 -10.88
CA GLU A 181 11.92 -12.04 -11.79
C GLU A 181 11.24 -13.20 -11.07
N CYS A 182 11.34 -13.25 -9.75
CA CYS A 182 10.75 -14.34 -8.96
C CYS A 182 9.23 -14.32 -9.03
N THR A 183 8.65 -15.34 -9.64
CA THR A 183 7.20 -15.52 -9.74
C THR A 183 6.76 -16.65 -8.82
N TYR A 184 5.74 -16.40 -7.99
CA TYR A 184 5.22 -17.39 -7.03
C TYR A 184 3.72 -17.18 -6.77
N ALA A 185 3.09 -18.16 -6.14
CA ALA A 185 1.75 -18.01 -5.58
C ALA A 185 1.83 -17.59 -4.11
N ILE A 186 1.08 -16.58 -3.74
CA ILE A 186 0.98 -16.12 -2.34
C ILE A 186 0.46 -17.27 -1.47
N ASP A 187 1.23 -17.67 -0.47
CA ASP A 187 0.84 -18.68 0.50
C ASP A 187 0.72 -18.06 1.91
N LYS A 188 -0.53 -17.80 2.31
CA LYS A 188 -0.80 -17.21 3.63
C LYS A 188 -0.24 -18.01 4.81
N ASN A 189 -0.02 -19.32 4.63
CA ASN A 189 0.52 -20.17 5.69
C ASN A 189 2.00 -19.90 5.95
N LYS A 190 2.71 -19.29 4.98
CA LYS A 190 4.11 -18.89 5.07
C LYS A 190 4.33 -17.48 5.60
N PHE A 191 3.27 -16.72 5.88
CA PHE A 191 3.41 -15.39 6.43
C PHE A 191 4.04 -15.41 7.83
N TRP A 192 4.86 -14.44 8.12
CA TRP A 192 5.40 -14.18 9.46
C TRP A 192 4.33 -13.65 10.40
N SER A 193 3.37 -12.88 9.88
CA SER A 193 2.20 -12.45 10.63
C SER A 193 1.49 -13.64 11.25
N LYS A 194 1.08 -13.51 12.51
CA LYS A 194 0.23 -14.51 13.18
C LYS A 194 -1.14 -14.61 12.50
N ALA A 195 -1.67 -13.49 12.03
CA ALA A 195 -2.92 -13.43 11.29
C ALA A 195 -2.72 -13.82 9.82
N LYS A 196 -3.71 -14.49 9.26
CA LYS A 196 -3.71 -15.03 7.90
C LYS A 196 -4.91 -14.55 7.06
N ASN A 197 -5.56 -13.47 7.51
CA ASN A 197 -6.76 -12.89 6.91
C ASN A 197 -6.42 -12.11 5.63
N THR A 198 -6.41 -12.81 4.50
CA THR A 198 -6.09 -12.25 3.19
C THR A 198 -6.92 -12.91 2.08
N PRO A 199 -7.42 -12.14 1.09
CA PRO A 199 -8.06 -12.69 -0.11
C PRO A 199 -7.03 -13.12 -1.17
N PHE A 200 -5.74 -12.86 -0.95
CA PHE A 200 -4.69 -13.09 -1.97
C PHE A 200 -4.07 -14.48 -1.93
N HIS A 201 -4.52 -15.37 -1.04
CA HIS A 201 -4.01 -16.74 -1.01
C HIS A 201 -4.19 -17.45 -2.36
N GLY A 202 -3.10 -18.03 -2.89
CA GLY A 202 -3.09 -18.67 -4.20
C GLY A 202 -2.91 -17.72 -5.40
N ARG A 203 -2.98 -16.39 -5.20
CA ARG A 203 -2.78 -15.43 -6.28
C ARG A 203 -1.33 -15.47 -6.76
N LYS A 204 -1.14 -15.60 -8.07
CA LYS A 204 0.17 -15.55 -8.70
C LYS A 204 0.65 -14.10 -8.79
N VAL A 205 1.86 -13.84 -8.30
CA VAL A 205 2.52 -12.54 -8.32
C VAL A 205 3.97 -12.69 -8.77
N THR A 206 4.56 -11.59 -9.22
CA THR A 206 5.96 -11.49 -9.58
C THR A 206 6.63 -10.40 -8.76
N GLY A 207 7.88 -10.64 -8.38
CA GLY A 207 8.64 -9.75 -7.50
C GLY A 207 8.62 -10.24 -6.05
N LYS A 208 9.81 -10.43 -5.47
CA LYS A 208 9.94 -11.00 -4.12
C LYS A 208 11.03 -10.31 -3.32
N GLU A 209 10.71 -10.02 -2.07
CA GLU A 209 11.70 -9.59 -1.09
C GLU A 209 12.61 -10.78 -0.74
N MET A 210 13.90 -10.63 -0.97
CA MET A 210 14.90 -11.67 -0.71
C MET A 210 15.59 -11.48 0.63
N MET A 211 15.83 -10.22 1.02
CA MET A 211 16.51 -9.87 2.26
C MET A 211 16.15 -8.46 2.68
N THR A 212 16.01 -8.23 3.97
CA THR A 212 15.88 -6.90 4.57
C THR A 212 16.99 -6.69 5.58
N ILE A 213 17.73 -5.60 5.44
CA ILE A 213 18.73 -5.12 6.40
C ILE A 213 18.11 -3.91 7.08
N CYS A 214 18.04 -3.92 8.41
CA CYS A 214 17.40 -2.86 9.16
C CYS A 214 18.30 -2.32 10.26
N ALA A 215 18.41 -0.99 10.35
CA ALA A 215 19.16 -0.28 11.40
C ALA A 215 20.63 -0.67 11.53
N VAL A 216 21.28 -1.05 10.41
CA VAL A 216 22.70 -1.43 10.40
C VAL A 216 23.55 -0.24 10.02
N SER A 217 24.61 0.03 10.80
CA SER A 217 25.63 1.01 10.45
C SER A 217 26.59 0.43 9.39
N TYR A 218 27.29 1.30 8.68
CA TYR A 218 28.32 0.91 7.69
C TYR A 218 29.35 -0.09 8.24
N THR A 219 29.69 0.01 9.51
CA THR A 219 30.62 -0.90 10.20
C THR A 219 30.07 -2.33 10.27
N HIS A 220 28.76 -2.49 10.48
CA HIS A 220 28.10 -3.79 10.49
C HIS A 220 28.01 -4.42 9.10
N LEU A 221 27.76 -3.64 8.05
CA LEU A 221 27.77 -4.15 6.68
C LEU A 221 29.13 -4.76 6.30
N ARG A 222 30.24 -4.10 6.65
CA ARG A 222 31.59 -4.67 6.44
C ARG A 222 31.84 -5.95 7.23
N ALA A 223 31.36 -6.05 8.44
CA ALA A 223 31.50 -7.26 9.25
C ALA A 223 30.71 -8.45 8.67
N HIS A 224 29.52 -8.20 8.10
CA HIS A 224 28.75 -9.23 7.42
C HIS A 224 29.36 -9.67 6.08
N GLU A 225 29.92 -8.77 5.30
CA GLU A 225 30.62 -9.11 4.06
C GLU A 225 31.79 -10.07 4.32
N THR A 226 32.55 -9.87 5.42
CA THR A 226 33.64 -10.76 5.81
C THR A 226 33.16 -12.13 6.31
N THR A 227 31.95 -12.24 6.82
CA THR A 227 31.41 -13.53 7.27
C THR A 227 30.78 -14.35 6.14
N LEU A 228 30.25 -13.70 5.10
CA LEU A 228 29.69 -14.38 3.91
C LEU A 228 30.77 -14.98 2.98
N HIS A 229 32.00 -14.52 3.08
CA HIS A 229 33.14 -15.08 2.34
C HIS A 229 33.84 -16.25 3.07
N LEU A 230 33.38 -16.63 4.26
CA LEU A 230 33.96 -17.68 5.07
C LEU A 230 33.07 -18.94 5.21
N VAL A 231 32.00 -19.06 4.41
CA VAL A 231 31.14 -20.25 4.37
C VAL A 231 31.15 -20.90 2.99
#